data_588fe4a4d3355959b4c363c87786d27b
#
_entry.id   588fe4a4d3355959b4c363c87786d27b
#
_cell.length_a   1.000
_cell.length_b   1.000
_cell.length_c   1.000
_cell.angle_alpha   90.00
_cell.angle_beta   90.00
_cell.angle_gamma   90.00
#
_symmetry.space_group_name_H-M   'P 1'
#
loop_
_entity.id
_entity.type
_entity.pdbx_description
1 polymer ?
#
loop_
_entity_poly.entity_id
_entity_poly.type
_entity_poly.pdbx_seq_one_letter_code
_entity_poly.pdbx_strand_id
1 'polypeptide(L)'
;EKVLPEVTKDPGPFAFSDPEYIKEVLESAGFKRINIDKVYTSISTKDSAEQDAELLMGIGPRARILSEENLSSEKISMIKNEIIQLCEQRQNGKEITYKACLNYVSANK
;
A
#
# COMPACT_ATOMS: atom_id res chain seq x y z
N GLU A 1 10.56 -13.05 -7.92
CA GLU A 1 10.33 -11.81 -8.69
C GLU A 1 9.55 -10.80 -7.87
N LYS A 2 10.11 -9.61 -7.68
CA LYS A 2 9.42 -8.57 -6.92
C LYS A 2 8.32 -7.96 -7.78
N VAL A 3 7.10 -8.22 -7.42
CA VAL A 3 5.91 -7.61 -8.06
C VAL A 3 5.57 -6.24 -7.45
N LEU A 4 6.28 -5.84 -6.41
CA LEU A 4 6.05 -4.55 -5.78
C LEU A 4 6.89 -3.46 -6.45
N PRO A 5 6.28 -2.34 -6.84
CA PRO A 5 7.02 -1.22 -7.38
C PRO A 5 7.94 -0.63 -6.32
N GLU A 6 9.02 -0.02 -6.77
CA GLU A 6 9.82 0.80 -5.87
C GLU A 6 8.97 1.95 -5.32
N VAL A 7 9.25 2.32 -4.07
CA VAL A 7 8.61 3.48 -3.47
C VAL A 7 9.07 4.73 -4.21
N THR A 8 8.16 5.40 -4.87
CA THR A 8 8.44 6.61 -5.65
C THR A 8 7.74 7.82 -5.04
N LYS A 9 8.19 9.01 -5.44
CA LYS A 9 7.54 10.28 -5.09
C LYS A 9 6.38 10.63 -6.00
N ASP A 10 6.04 9.76 -6.95
CA ASP A 10 4.88 9.92 -7.81
C ASP A 10 3.58 9.90 -7.00
N PRO A 11 2.54 10.62 -7.43
CA PRO A 11 1.27 10.65 -6.71
C PRO A 11 0.72 9.25 -6.46
N GLY A 12 0.38 8.96 -5.21
CA GLY A 12 -0.13 7.66 -4.79
C GLY A 12 -0.01 7.46 -3.29
N PRO A 13 -0.44 6.30 -2.77
CA PRO A 13 -0.46 6.05 -1.32
C PRO A 13 0.92 6.05 -0.65
N PHE A 14 1.98 5.87 -1.42
CA PHE A 14 3.36 5.81 -0.90
C PHE A 14 4.19 7.05 -1.20
N ALA A 15 3.60 8.08 -1.82
CA ALA A 15 4.30 9.31 -2.18
C ALA A 15 4.92 10.02 -0.97
N PHE A 16 4.24 9.98 0.18
CA PHE A 16 4.70 10.56 1.44
C PHE A 16 5.19 9.51 2.43
N SER A 17 5.89 8.50 1.95
CA SER A 17 6.51 7.49 2.82
C SER A 17 7.74 8.01 3.55
N ASP A 18 8.47 8.93 2.94
CA ASP A 18 9.70 9.51 3.52
C ASP A 18 9.36 10.78 4.30
N PRO A 19 9.56 10.78 5.65
CA PRO A 19 9.29 11.97 6.47
C PRO A 19 10.11 13.21 6.05
N GLU A 20 11.33 13.04 5.58
CA GLU A 20 12.15 14.17 5.12
C GLU A 20 11.56 14.83 3.88
N TYR A 21 11.02 14.04 2.96
CA TYR A 21 10.34 14.56 1.77
C TYR A 21 9.07 15.33 2.15
N ILE A 22 8.27 14.79 3.08
CA ILE A 22 7.08 15.48 3.60
C ILE A 22 7.47 16.86 4.15
N LYS A 23 8.54 16.90 4.95
CA LYS A 23 9.03 18.12 5.55
C LYS A 23 9.46 19.15 4.50
N GLU A 24 10.22 18.72 3.50
CA GLU A 24 10.63 19.59 2.38
C GLU A 24 9.44 20.20 1.65
N VAL A 25 8.44 19.40 1.31
CA VAL A 25 7.24 19.84 0.60
C VAL A 25 6.48 20.88 1.42
N LEU A 26 6.28 20.62 2.71
CA LEU A 26 5.53 21.51 3.58
C LEU A 26 6.30 22.82 3.86
N GLU A 27 7.60 22.74 4.10
CA GLU A 27 8.44 23.93 4.27
C GLU A 27 8.43 24.80 3.02
N SER A 28 8.54 24.19 1.84
CA SER A 28 8.48 24.91 0.56
C SER A 28 7.13 25.59 0.33
N ALA A 29 6.06 25.05 0.89
CA ALA A 29 4.71 25.63 0.82
C ALA A 29 4.45 26.68 1.90
N GLY A 30 5.42 26.98 2.78
CA GLY A 30 5.30 27.99 3.82
C GLY A 30 4.76 27.51 5.16
N PHE A 31 4.66 26.20 5.37
CA PHE A 31 4.26 25.64 6.64
C PHE A 31 5.41 25.66 7.65
N LYS A 32 5.06 25.84 8.92
CA LYS A 32 5.98 25.90 10.05
C LYS A 32 5.56 24.91 11.12
N ARG A 33 6.49 24.59 12.04
CA ARG A 33 6.25 23.67 13.15
C ARG A 33 5.73 22.32 12.67
N ILE A 34 6.42 21.77 11.69
CA ILE A 34 6.06 20.52 11.07
C ILE A 34 6.40 19.39 12.03
N ASN A 35 5.42 18.57 12.35
CA ASN A 35 5.56 17.41 13.24
C ASN A 35 5.11 16.17 12.51
N ILE A 36 5.95 15.15 12.47
CA ILE A 36 5.67 13.90 11.77
C ILE A 36 5.87 12.73 12.72
N ASP A 37 4.78 12.04 13.02
CA ASP A 37 4.80 10.85 13.87
C ASP A 37 4.45 9.61 13.06
N LYS A 38 5.22 8.54 13.24
CA LYS A 38 4.87 7.24 12.67
C LYS A 38 3.85 6.56 13.57
N VAL A 39 2.73 6.16 12.97
CA VAL A 39 1.67 5.44 13.65
C VAL A 39 1.61 4.03 13.10
N TYR A 40 1.83 3.04 13.96
CA TYR A 40 1.73 1.63 13.60
C TYR A 40 0.34 1.12 13.98
N THR A 41 -0.33 0.56 13.00
CA THR A 41 -1.69 0.05 13.18
C THR A 41 -1.87 -1.23 12.35
N SER A 42 -3.07 -1.77 12.38
CA SER A 42 -3.43 -2.90 11.54
C SER A 42 -4.73 -2.61 10.81
N ILE A 43 -4.84 -3.16 9.61
CA ILE A 43 -6.04 -3.07 8.77
C ILE A 43 -6.60 -4.48 8.68
N SER A 44 -7.86 -4.65 9.03
CA SER A 44 -8.52 -5.95 8.98
C SER A 44 -9.68 -5.95 8.01
N THR A 45 -9.87 -7.06 7.34
CA THR A 45 -11.02 -7.30 6.47
C THR A 45 -11.68 -8.62 6.84
N LYS A 46 -13.00 -8.70 6.62
CA LYS A 46 -13.79 -9.92 6.82
C LYS A 46 -14.04 -10.67 5.51
N ASP A 47 -13.44 -10.21 4.43
CA ASP A 47 -13.53 -10.86 3.14
C ASP A 47 -12.78 -12.21 3.15
N SER A 48 -13.16 -13.10 2.23
CA SER A 48 -12.38 -14.31 2.00
C SER A 48 -11.01 -13.95 1.40
N ALA A 49 -10.05 -14.88 1.48
CA ALA A 49 -8.74 -14.68 0.86
C ALA A 49 -8.84 -14.41 -0.64
N GLU A 50 -9.79 -15.07 -1.32
CA GLU A 50 -10.03 -14.85 -2.74
C GLU A 50 -10.58 -13.45 -3.03
N GLN A 51 -11.57 -12.99 -2.26
CA GLN A 51 -12.13 -11.64 -2.39
C GLN A 51 -11.08 -10.57 -2.12
N ASP A 52 -10.28 -10.76 -1.09
CA ASP A 52 -9.23 -9.82 -0.73
C ASP A 52 -8.15 -9.77 -1.81
N ALA A 53 -7.78 -10.92 -2.37
CA ALA A 53 -6.84 -10.99 -3.49
C ALA A 53 -7.37 -10.27 -4.73
N GLU A 54 -8.64 -10.43 -5.07
CA GLU A 54 -9.27 -9.71 -6.18
C GLU A 54 -9.22 -8.20 -5.97
N LEU A 55 -9.53 -7.75 -4.76
CA LEU A 55 -9.45 -6.33 -4.41
C LEU A 55 -8.03 -5.80 -4.57
N LEU A 56 -7.04 -6.51 -4.06
CA LEU A 56 -5.63 -6.11 -4.14
C LEU A 56 -5.10 -6.10 -5.57
N MET A 57 -5.64 -6.93 -6.45
CA MET A 57 -5.31 -6.92 -7.87
C MET A 57 -5.98 -5.79 -8.64
N GLY A 58 -7.10 -5.27 -8.13
CA GLY A 58 -7.88 -4.22 -8.79
C GLY A 58 -7.56 -2.80 -8.35
N ILE A 59 -6.84 -2.62 -7.25
CA ILE A 59 -6.53 -1.29 -6.70
C ILE A 59 -5.06 -1.19 -6.29
N GLY A 60 -4.59 0.05 -6.21
CA GLY A 60 -3.26 0.35 -5.71
C GLY A 60 -2.12 0.01 -6.68
N PRO A 61 -0.88 -0.03 -6.17
CA PRO A 61 0.30 -0.20 -7.03
C PRO A 61 0.33 -1.51 -7.82
N ARG A 62 -0.19 -2.59 -7.26
CA ARG A 62 -0.25 -3.89 -7.96
C ARG A 62 -1.16 -3.84 -9.19
N ALA A 63 -2.32 -3.19 -9.05
CA ALA A 63 -3.25 -3.03 -10.16
C ALA A 63 -2.63 -2.26 -11.31
N ARG A 64 -1.87 -1.23 -11.00
CA ARG A 64 -1.15 -0.44 -11.99
C ARG A 64 -0.13 -1.29 -12.75
N ILE A 65 0.70 -2.06 -12.04
CA ILE A 65 1.68 -2.95 -12.66
C ILE A 65 1.00 -3.96 -13.58
N LEU A 66 -0.07 -4.59 -13.10
CA LEU A 66 -0.80 -5.59 -13.88
C LEU A 66 -1.39 -5.01 -15.16
N SER A 67 -1.83 -3.75 -15.13
CA SER A 67 -2.38 -3.09 -16.32
C SER A 67 -1.30 -2.64 -17.32
N GLU A 68 -0.13 -2.26 -16.82
CA GLU A 68 0.97 -1.74 -17.65
C GLU A 68 1.82 -2.84 -18.29
N GLU A 69 1.98 -3.98 -17.63
CA GLU A 69 2.90 -5.05 -18.05
C GLU A 69 2.35 -5.98 -19.14
N ASN A 70 1.10 -5.85 -19.51
CA ASN A 70 0.46 -6.67 -20.55
C ASN A 70 0.72 -8.17 -20.35
N LEU A 71 0.46 -8.69 -19.16
CA LEU A 71 0.72 -10.06 -18.76
C LEU A 71 -0.27 -11.04 -19.38
N SER A 72 0.19 -12.27 -19.64
CA SER A 72 -0.68 -13.36 -20.08
C SER A 72 -1.68 -13.76 -19.00
N SER A 73 -2.79 -14.38 -19.41
CA SER A 73 -3.80 -14.89 -18.47
C SER A 73 -3.21 -15.87 -17.46
N GLU A 74 -2.26 -16.70 -17.89
CA GLU A 74 -1.57 -17.67 -17.03
C GLU A 74 -0.75 -16.98 -15.94
N LYS A 75 0.01 -15.94 -16.29
CA LYS A 75 0.80 -15.17 -15.33
C LYS A 75 -0.10 -14.45 -14.32
N ILE A 76 -1.19 -13.85 -14.78
CA ILE A 76 -2.17 -13.20 -13.91
C ILE A 76 -2.76 -14.20 -12.92
N SER A 77 -3.11 -15.41 -13.38
CA SER A 77 -3.61 -16.47 -12.50
C SER A 77 -2.59 -16.92 -11.46
N MET A 78 -1.32 -17.04 -11.85
CA MET A 78 -0.23 -17.38 -10.93
C MET A 78 -0.06 -16.31 -9.85
N ILE A 79 -0.06 -15.05 -10.25
CA ILE A 79 0.06 -13.92 -9.31
C ILE A 79 -1.13 -13.90 -8.35
N LYS A 80 -2.34 -14.10 -8.88
CA LYS A 80 -3.55 -14.18 -8.05
C LYS A 80 -3.46 -15.28 -7.01
N ASN A 81 -3.02 -16.47 -7.40
CA ASN A 81 -2.86 -17.60 -6.49
C ASN A 81 -1.83 -17.32 -5.39
N GLU A 82 -0.72 -16.69 -5.72
CA GLU A 82 0.28 -16.29 -4.74
C GLU A 82 -0.29 -15.27 -3.74
N ILE A 83 -1.06 -14.30 -4.21
CA ILE A 83 -1.73 -13.31 -3.35
C ILE A 83 -2.74 -13.99 -2.43
N ILE A 84 -3.53 -14.93 -2.95
CA ILE A 84 -4.48 -15.72 -2.16
C ILE A 84 -3.75 -16.45 -1.02
N GLN A 85 -2.63 -17.10 -1.31
CA GLN A 85 -1.83 -17.79 -0.31
C GLN A 85 -1.30 -16.84 0.77
N LEU A 86 -0.84 -15.66 0.39
CA LEU A 86 -0.40 -14.65 1.34
C LEU A 86 -1.55 -14.17 2.24
N CYS A 87 -2.74 -13.99 1.67
CA CYS A 87 -3.94 -13.61 2.44
C CYS A 87 -4.34 -14.72 3.42
N GLU A 88 -4.28 -15.98 2.99
CA GLU A 88 -4.55 -17.13 3.85
C GLU A 88 -3.59 -17.20 5.04
N GLN A 89 -2.31 -16.93 4.83
CA GLN A 89 -1.31 -16.91 5.91
C GLN A 89 -1.59 -15.83 6.95
N ARG A 90 -2.25 -14.74 6.57
CA ARG A 90 -2.60 -13.65 7.47
C ARG A 90 -4.00 -13.78 8.06
N GLN A 91 -4.71 -14.82 7.68
CA GLN A 91 -6.08 -15.05 8.14
C GLN A 91 -6.07 -15.56 9.59
N ASN A 92 -6.87 -14.91 10.43
CA ASN A 92 -7.11 -15.32 11.80
C ASN A 92 -8.62 -15.44 12.03
N GLY A 93 -9.12 -16.69 12.03
CA GLY A 93 -10.56 -16.93 12.06
C GLY A 93 -11.22 -16.45 10.78
N LYS A 94 -12.13 -15.48 10.90
CA LYS A 94 -12.86 -14.87 9.77
C LYS A 94 -12.25 -13.56 9.30
N GLU A 95 -11.12 -13.15 9.86
CA GLU A 95 -10.49 -11.87 9.54
C GLU A 95 -9.11 -12.06 8.94
N ILE A 96 -8.80 -11.24 7.94
CA ILE A 96 -7.46 -11.11 7.38
C ILE A 96 -6.91 -9.78 7.87
N THR A 97 -5.73 -9.80 8.50
CA THR A 97 -5.14 -8.61 9.11
C THR A 97 -3.78 -8.29 8.49
N TYR A 98 -3.60 -7.02 8.15
CA TYR A 98 -2.37 -6.47 7.61
C TYR A 98 -1.81 -5.43 8.57
N LYS A 99 -0.50 -5.43 8.77
CA LYS A 99 0.20 -4.36 9.49
C LYS A 99 0.34 -3.15 8.58
N ALA A 100 0.08 -1.98 9.13
CA ALA A 100 0.22 -0.72 8.41
C ALA A 100 1.03 0.29 9.22
N CYS A 101 1.80 1.11 8.52
CA CYS A 101 2.53 2.23 9.11
C CYS A 101 2.10 3.50 8.38
N LEU A 102 1.64 4.47 9.14
CA LEU A 102 1.14 5.75 8.63
C LEU A 102 1.99 6.89 9.18
N ASN A 103 2.19 7.91 8.36
CA ASN A 103 2.78 9.16 8.82
C ASN A 103 1.65 10.11 9.23
N TYR A 104 1.61 10.43 10.50
CA TYR A 104 0.69 11.44 11.04
C TYR A 104 1.38 12.79 11.05
N VAL A 105 0.88 13.74 10.28
CA VAL A 105 1.55 15.02 10.03
C VAL A 105 0.70 16.17 10.54
N SER A 106 1.31 17.06 11.31
CA SER A 106 0.71 18.33 11.70
C SER A 106 1.67 19.47 11.39
N ALA A 107 1.11 20.62 11.00
CA ALA A 107 1.89 21.80 10.68
C ALA A 107 1.04 23.06 10.83
N ASN A 108 1.71 24.20 11.03
CA ASN A 108 1.06 25.52 11.10
C ASN A 108 1.40 26.32 9.88
N LYS A 109 0.41 27.00 9.37
CA LYS A 109 0.62 27.88 8.21
C LYS A 109 1.01 29.30 8.62
#